data_c84e1d98538588aaf8261ce90ff73479
#
_entry.id   c84e1d98538588aaf8261ce90ff73479
#
_cell.length_a   1.000
_cell.length_b   1.000
_cell.length_c   1.000
_cell.angle_alpha   90.00
_cell.angle_beta   90.00
_cell.angle_gamma   90.00
#
_symmetry.space_group_name_H-M   'P 1'
#
loop_
_entity.id
_entity.type
_entity.pdbx_description
1 polymer ?
#
loop_
_entity_poly.entity_id
_entity_poly.type
_entity_poly.pdbx_seq_one_letter_code
_entity_poly.pdbx_strand_id
1 'polypeptide(L)'
;MSLNVAKAPGNDYFLTRELLVALLVLLFTVVLFVLWKKSRKTNRDVLLVGLCDSGKTALFSHLLYNKPVQSFTSQVENIGEFKSKKNLLRLVDIPGHERVFTKYWDAYKISCKGVMFVVDSETVQTDICDVAELLYRILTDVTIQTNKTKIIILCNKQDKVLAKGSEVIKTLLEKELDTLRLTKSNQLESIDGKKNKTLLGKKKKHFEFTHCQMAVEFAEVISSSQDIVLEPIKDWLEGIQ
;
A
#
# COMPACT_ATOMS: atom_id res chain seq x y z
N MET A 1 -37.41 -39.87 -64.17
CA MET A 1 -36.41 -40.71 -63.49
C MET A 1 -35.52 -39.79 -62.68
N SER A 2 -35.90 -39.57 -61.43
CA SER A 2 -35.31 -38.61 -60.51
C SER A 2 -34.40 -39.38 -59.55
N LEU A 3 -33.11 -39.15 -59.67
CA LEU A 3 -32.09 -39.69 -58.76
C LEU A 3 -32.10 -38.89 -57.42
N ASN A 4 -32.65 -39.50 -56.42
CA ASN A 4 -32.46 -39.05 -55.01
C ASN A 4 -31.03 -39.37 -54.56
N VAL A 5 -30.21 -38.36 -54.44
CA VAL A 5 -28.91 -38.49 -53.80
C VAL A 5 -29.17 -38.39 -52.28
N ALA A 6 -29.12 -39.53 -51.60
CA ALA A 6 -29.18 -39.61 -50.16
C ALA A 6 -27.91 -38.96 -49.56
N LYS A 7 -28.06 -37.85 -48.84
CA LYS A 7 -26.99 -37.16 -48.10
C LYS A 7 -26.63 -38.02 -46.89
N ALA A 8 -25.42 -38.51 -46.82
CA ALA A 8 -24.91 -39.36 -45.73
C ALA A 8 -24.87 -38.54 -44.41
N PRO A 9 -25.47 -39.03 -43.32
CA PRO A 9 -25.50 -38.32 -42.01
C PRO A 9 -24.31 -38.66 -41.15
N GLY A 10 -23.12 -38.35 -41.61
CA GLY A 10 -21.89 -38.76 -40.89
C GLY A 10 -20.97 -37.63 -40.48
N ASN A 11 -21.11 -36.43 -41.07
CA ASN A 11 -20.08 -35.38 -40.87
C ASN A 11 -20.44 -34.36 -39.80
N ASP A 12 -21.69 -34.22 -39.43
CA ASP A 12 -22.13 -33.14 -38.52
C ASP A 12 -21.77 -33.48 -37.03
N TYR A 13 -21.78 -34.74 -36.64
CA TYR A 13 -21.41 -35.17 -35.28
C TYR A 13 -19.89 -35.11 -35.03
N PHE A 14 -19.06 -35.28 -36.05
CA PHE A 14 -17.62 -35.20 -35.96
C PHE A 14 -17.17 -33.74 -35.73
N LEU A 15 -17.72 -32.83 -36.51
CA LEU A 15 -17.47 -31.39 -36.41
C LEU A 15 -17.89 -30.81 -35.03
N THR A 16 -19.04 -31.24 -34.50
CA THR A 16 -19.52 -30.79 -33.18
C THR A 16 -18.65 -31.30 -32.02
N ARG A 17 -18.14 -32.52 -32.12
CA ARG A 17 -17.24 -33.11 -31.14
C ARG A 17 -15.89 -32.40 -31.11
N GLU A 18 -15.31 -32.07 -32.25
CA GLU A 18 -14.05 -31.33 -32.35
C GLU A 18 -14.16 -29.90 -31.85
N LEU A 19 -15.30 -29.23 -32.14
CA LEU A 19 -15.62 -27.92 -31.60
C LEU A 19 -15.78 -27.92 -30.09
N LEU A 20 -16.42 -28.95 -29.51
CA LEU A 20 -16.54 -29.11 -28.05
C LEU A 20 -15.19 -29.31 -27.39
N VAL A 21 -14.31 -30.14 -27.94
CA VAL A 21 -12.96 -30.34 -27.44
C VAL A 21 -12.13 -29.05 -27.51
N ALA A 22 -12.20 -28.33 -28.62
CA ALA A 22 -11.51 -27.04 -28.77
C ALA A 22 -11.99 -26.00 -27.74
N LEU A 23 -13.30 -25.95 -27.47
CA LEU A 23 -13.89 -25.06 -26.48
C LEU A 23 -13.44 -25.41 -25.06
N LEU A 24 -13.39 -26.70 -24.71
CA LEU A 24 -12.88 -27.18 -23.42
C LEU A 24 -11.41 -26.84 -23.21
N VAL A 25 -10.57 -27.02 -24.25
CA VAL A 25 -9.15 -26.66 -24.19
C VAL A 25 -8.98 -25.15 -24.00
N LEU A 26 -9.75 -24.34 -24.72
CA LEU A 26 -9.75 -22.89 -24.58
C LEU A 26 -10.16 -22.47 -23.16
N LEU A 27 -11.24 -23.04 -22.63
CA LEU A 27 -11.72 -22.76 -21.29
C LEU A 27 -10.66 -23.14 -20.23
N PHE A 28 -10.05 -24.31 -20.38
CA PHE A 28 -8.99 -24.78 -19.50
C PHE A 28 -7.76 -23.86 -19.52
N THR A 29 -7.32 -23.40 -20.70
CA THR A 29 -6.20 -22.47 -20.82
C THR A 29 -6.52 -21.11 -20.20
N VAL A 30 -7.75 -20.60 -20.38
CA VAL A 30 -8.19 -19.35 -19.73
C VAL A 30 -8.21 -19.50 -18.21
N VAL A 31 -8.74 -20.60 -17.68
CA VAL A 31 -8.73 -20.88 -16.24
C VAL A 31 -7.31 -20.98 -15.70
N LEU A 32 -6.42 -21.71 -16.36
CA LEU A 32 -5.00 -21.78 -15.98
C LEU A 32 -4.34 -20.40 -16.01
N PHE A 33 -4.61 -19.59 -17.03
CA PHE A 33 -4.07 -18.24 -17.14
C PHE A 33 -4.57 -17.33 -16.01
N VAL A 34 -5.85 -17.40 -15.64
CA VAL A 34 -6.43 -16.66 -14.52
C VAL A 34 -5.83 -17.12 -13.19
N LEU A 35 -5.70 -18.43 -12.96
CA LEU A 35 -5.06 -18.99 -11.77
C LEU A 35 -3.58 -18.60 -11.68
N TRP A 36 -2.84 -18.65 -12.78
CA TRP A 36 -1.45 -18.23 -12.85
C TRP A 36 -1.28 -16.73 -12.57
N LYS A 37 -2.17 -15.89 -13.12
CA LYS A 37 -2.19 -14.44 -12.85
C LYS A 37 -2.52 -14.15 -11.39
N LYS A 38 -3.44 -14.93 -10.78
CA LYS A 38 -3.80 -14.81 -9.36
C LYS A 38 -2.67 -15.32 -8.45
N SER A 39 -1.98 -16.38 -8.83
CA SER A 39 -0.85 -16.96 -8.07
C SER A 39 0.39 -16.06 -8.04
N ARG A 40 0.57 -15.17 -9.03
CA ARG A 40 1.71 -14.23 -9.05
C ARG A 40 1.57 -13.03 -8.10
N LYS A 41 0.43 -12.83 -7.48
CA LYS A 41 0.25 -11.80 -6.44
C LYS A 41 0.70 -12.33 -5.08
N THR A 42 1.98 -12.58 -4.92
CA THR A 42 2.54 -12.77 -3.58
C THR A 42 2.59 -11.42 -2.90
N ASN A 43 1.64 -11.15 -2.00
CA ASN A 43 1.69 -9.99 -1.11
C ASN A 43 2.92 -10.16 -0.19
N ARG A 44 4.07 -9.64 -0.61
CA ARG A 44 5.33 -9.69 0.14
C ARG A 44 5.92 -8.31 0.37
N ASP A 45 5.31 -7.29 -0.24
CA ASP A 45 5.89 -5.95 -0.23
C ASP A 45 5.49 -5.20 1.02
N VAL A 46 6.46 -4.64 1.69
CA VAL A 46 6.26 -3.66 2.74
C VAL A 46 6.80 -2.34 2.22
N LEU A 47 5.91 -1.35 2.12
CA LEU A 47 6.22 -0.07 1.52
C LEU A 47 6.64 0.93 2.59
N LEU A 48 7.81 1.55 2.42
CA LEU A 48 8.22 2.72 3.19
C LEU A 48 7.76 3.96 2.45
N VAL A 49 6.91 4.74 3.08
CA VAL A 49 6.32 5.95 2.51
C VAL A 49 6.39 7.11 3.51
N GLY A 50 6.34 8.33 3.03
CA GLY A 50 6.42 9.54 3.84
C GLY A 50 7.02 10.70 3.03
N LEU A 51 7.00 11.90 3.56
CA LEU A 51 7.55 13.09 2.89
C LEU A 51 9.07 12.98 2.67
N CYS A 52 9.60 13.85 1.82
CA CYS A 52 11.05 14.00 1.70
C CYS A 52 11.66 14.27 3.08
N ASP A 53 12.90 13.84 3.26
CA ASP A 53 13.71 14.03 4.47
C ASP A 53 13.15 13.46 5.79
N SER A 54 12.05 12.71 5.77
CA SER A 54 11.53 12.01 6.96
C SER A 54 12.41 10.86 7.46
N GLY A 55 13.48 10.51 6.74
CA GLY A 55 14.44 9.47 7.12
C GLY A 55 14.14 8.06 6.63
N LYS A 56 13.25 7.90 5.62
CA LYS A 56 12.88 6.59 5.02
C LYS A 56 14.08 5.78 4.58
N THR A 57 14.94 6.37 3.74
CA THR A 57 16.12 5.70 3.18
C THR A 57 17.14 5.34 4.25
N ALA A 58 17.26 6.14 5.29
CA ALA A 58 18.09 5.81 6.44
C ALA A 58 17.53 4.58 7.18
N LEU A 59 16.23 4.56 7.48
CA LEU A 59 15.55 3.40 8.07
C LEU A 59 15.69 2.15 7.20
N PHE A 60 15.48 2.28 5.88
CA PHE A 60 15.65 1.19 4.93
C PHE A 60 17.06 0.59 4.98
N SER A 61 18.09 1.45 4.97
CA SER A 61 19.48 1.02 5.01
C SER A 61 19.84 0.34 6.33
N HIS A 62 19.36 0.87 7.45
CA HIS A 62 19.60 0.25 8.76
C HIS A 62 18.88 -1.09 8.93
N LEU A 63 17.64 -1.21 8.43
CA LEU A 63 16.88 -2.47 8.51
C LEU A 63 17.53 -3.59 7.71
N LEU A 64 18.11 -3.29 6.55
CA LEU A 64 18.65 -4.30 5.65
C LEU A 64 20.15 -4.54 5.84
N TYR A 65 20.92 -3.48 6.04
CA TYR A 65 22.39 -3.57 5.99
C TYR A 65 23.05 -3.28 7.33
N ASN A 66 22.26 -2.83 8.31
CA ASN A 66 22.76 -2.41 9.63
C ASN A 66 23.91 -1.37 9.53
N LYS A 67 23.82 -0.50 8.52
CA LYS A 67 24.83 0.53 8.23
C LYS A 67 24.18 1.90 8.10
N PRO A 68 24.76 2.95 8.69
CA PRO A 68 24.37 4.31 8.43
C PRO A 68 24.70 4.68 6.98
N VAL A 69 23.74 5.23 6.27
CA VAL A 69 23.95 5.81 4.94
C VAL A 69 23.55 7.27 4.99
N GLN A 70 24.43 8.14 4.52
CA GLN A 70 24.02 9.50 4.21
C GLN A 70 23.02 9.42 3.04
N SER A 71 21.76 9.66 3.33
CA SER A 71 20.71 9.64 2.32
C SER A 71 20.52 11.03 1.72
N PHE A 72 20.52 11.07 0.39
CA PHE A 72 20.03 12.19 -0.39
C PHE A 72 18.61 11.89 -0.84
N THR A 73 17.86 12.92 -1.25
CA THR A 73 16.50 12.75 -1.76
C THR A 73 16.47 11.74 -2.90
N SER A 74 15.87 10.58 -2.67
CA SER A 74 15.80 9.50 -3.67
C SER A 74 14.86 9.88 -4.81
N GLN A 75 15.30 9.67 -6.06
CA GLN A 75 14.48 9.85 -7.26
C GLN A 75 13.92 8.52 -7.79
N VAL A 76 14.50 7.41 -7.34
CA VAL A 76 14.14 6.05 -7.73
C VAL A 76 13.88 5.25 -6.44
N GLU A 77 13.02 4.23 -6.56
CA GLU A 77 12.76 3.32 -5.46
C GLU A 77 14.00 2.49 -5.07
N ASN A 78 14.14 2.20 -3.78
CA ASN A 78 15.11 1.23 -3.30
C ASN A 78 14.35 -0.05 -2.91
N ILE A 79 14.86 -1.19 -3.34
CA ILE A 79 14.25 -2.49 -3.06
C ILE A 79 15.26 -3.38 -2.37
N GLY A 80 14.82 -4.07 -1.31
CA GLY A 80 15.65 -5.03 -0.61
C GLY A 80 14.83 -6.12 0.06
N GLU A 81 15.49 -7.21 0.42
CA GLU A 81 14.85 -8.35 1.06
C GLU A 81 15.14 -8.37 2.56
N PHE A 82 14.08 -8.35 3.35
CA PHE A 82 14.15 -8.49 4.80
C PHE A 82 13.75 -9.90 5.21
N LYS A 83 14.67 -10.62 5.83
CA LYS A 83 14.43 -11.95 6.34
C LYS A 83 13.88 -11.87 7.77
N SER A 84 12.57 -12.01 7.89
CA SER A 84 11.91 -12.25 9.17
C SER A 84 12.05 -13.72 9.57
N LYS A 85 11.81 -14.05 10.85
CA LYS A 85 11.87 -15.44 11.35
C LYS A 85 10.97 -16.41 10.56
N LYS A 86 9.84 -15.93 10.02
CA LYS A 86 8.83 -16.76 9.35
C LYS A 86 8.75 -16.55 7.85
N ASN A 87 9.08 -15.35 7.36
CA ASN A 87 8.82 -14.95 5.97
C ASN A 87 9.97 -14.13 5.40
N LEU A 88 10.11 -14.19 4.09
CA LEU A 88 10.93 -13.26 3.33
C LEU A 88 10.03 -12.11 2.85
N LEU A 89 10.26 -10.91 3.38
CA LEU A 89 9.54 -9.70 3.01
C LEU A 89 10.40 -8.88 2.05
N ARG A 90 9.77 -8.23 1.10
CA ARG A 90 10.44 -7.28 0.21
C ARG A 90 10.11 -5.86 0.69
N LEU A 91 11.13 -5.16 1.17
CA LEU A 91 11.02 -3.76 1.55
C LEU A 91 11.21 -2.89 0.31
N VAL A 92 10.32 -1.92 0.14
CA VAL A 92 10.35 -0.97 -0.98
C VAL A 92 10.31 0.44 -0.40
N ASP A 93 11.42 1.17 -0.51
CA ASP A 93 11.51 2.58 -0.14
C ASP A 93 11.02 3.44 -1.31
N ILE A 94 9.86 4.06 -1.15
CA ILE A 94 9.23 4.90 -2.17
C ILE A 94 9.72 6.34 -2.02
N PRO A 95 10.18 6.98 -3.13
CA PRO A 95 10.57 8.38 -3.11
C PRO A 95 9.44 9.28 -2.58
N GLY A 96 9.78 10.17 -1.65
CA GLY A 96 8.80 11.07 -1.02
C GLY A 96 8.37 12.26 -1.89
N HIS A 97 8.99 12.47 -3.05
CA HIS A 97 8.66 13.57 -3.93
C HIS A 97 7.33 13.32 -4.65
N GLU A 98 6.37 14.23 -4.53
CA GLU A 98 4.99 14.09 -5.02
C GLU A 98 4.87 13.63 -6.48
N ARG A 99 5.70 14.19 -7.38
CA ARG A 99 5.67 13.89 -8.82
C ARG A 99 5.94 12.42 -9.14
N VAL A 100 6.80 11.77 -8.35
CA VAL A 100 7.20 10.37 -8.59
C VAL A 100 6.46 9.40 -7.68
N PHE A 101 5.97 9.86 -6.53
CA PHE A 101 5.25 9.06 -5.54
C PHE A 101 4.10 8.27 -6.17
N THR A 102 3.23 8.94 -6.94
CA THR A 102 2.06 8.32 -7.56
C THR A 102 2.43 7.13 -8.43
N LYS A 103 3.47 7.27 -9.24
CA LYS A 103 3.95 6.22 -10.15
C LYS A 103 4.37 4.96 -9.36
N TYR A 104 5.18 5.14 -8.33
CA TYR A 104 5.68 4.00 -7.53
C TYR A 104 4.59 3.43 -6.61
N TRP A 105 3.76 4.28 -6.01
CA TRP A 105 2.62 3.84 -5.21
C TRP A 105 1.69 2.93 -6.02
N ASP A 106 1.28 3.35 -7.22
CA ASP A 106 0.39 2.57 -8.08
C ASP A 106 1.01 1.24 -8.55
N ALA A 107 2.33 1.21 -8.72
CA ALA A 107 3.05 0.00 -9.10
C ALA A 107 3.07 -1.05 -7.97
N TYR A 108 3.28 -0.62 -6.71
CA TYR A 108 3.53 -1.53 -5.58
C TYR A 108 2.32 -1.76 -4.66
N LYS A 109 1.33 -0.88 -4.62
CA LYS A 109 0.15 -1.01 -3.72
C LYS A 109 -0.61 -2.32 -3.87
N ILE A 110 -0.58 -2.93 -5.07
CA ILE A 110 -1.31 -4.17 -5.37
C ILE A 110 -0.69 -5.39 -4.66
N SER A 111 0.63 -5.40 -4.48
CA SER A 111 1.40 -6.44 -3.79
C SER A 111 1.70 -6.09 -2.33
N CYS A 112 1.17 -4.95 -1.88
CA CYS A 112 1.43 -4.42 -0.54
C CYS A 112 0.80 -5.28 0.54
N LYS A 113 1.61 -5.71 1.50
CA LYS A 113 1.22 -6.45 2.70
C LYS A 113 1.19 -5.56 3.94
N GLY A 114 2.03 -4.52 3.96
CA GLY A 114 2.11 -3.57 5.04
C GLY A 114 2.69 -2.23 4.58
N VAL A 115 2.30 -1.15 5.24
CA VAL A 115 2.81 0.20 4.98
C VAL A 115 3.50 0.72 6.22
N MET A 116 4.75 1.14 6.09
CA MET A 116 5.51 1.90 7.09
C MET A 116 5.49 3.37 6.67
N PHE A 117 4.66 4.16 7.34
CA PHE A 117 4.53 5.58 7.08
C PHE A 117 5.47 6.36 8.00
N VAL A 118 6.51 6.96 7.44
CA VAL A 118 7.57 7.63 8.20
C VAL A 118 7.30 9.12 8.30
N VAL A 119 7.25 9.61 9.54
CA VAL A 119 7.02 11.01 9.89
C VAL A 119 8.27 11.57 10.57
N ASP A 120 8.67 12.76 10.19
CA ASP A 120 9.71 13.53 10.90
C ASP A 120 9.10 14.15 12.15
N SER A 121 9.50 13.70 13.32
CA SER A 121 8.95 14.16 14.60
C SER A 121 9.36 15.59 14.95
N GLU A 122 10.44 16.10 14.35
CA GLU A 122 10.91 17.47 14.58
C GLU A 122 10.09 18.48 13.79
N THR A 123 9.83 18.20 12.49
CA THR A 123 9.16 19.16 11.58
C THR A 123 7.67 18.90 11.42
N VAL A 124 7.13 17.82 11.97
CA VAL A 124 5.73 17.41 11.78
C VAL A 124 4.71 18.52 12.03
N GLN A 125 4.97 19.44 12.94
CA GLN A 125 4.03 20.52 13.25
C GLN A 125 3.94 21.56 12.13
N THR A 126 5.03 21.81 11.44
CA THR A 126 5.07 22.73 10.28
C THR A 126 4.54 22.06 9.02
N ASP A 127 4.79 20.77 8.86
CA ASP A 127 4.49 20.00 7.65
C ASP A 127 3.20 19.17 7.78
N ILE A 128 2.41 19.43 8.84
CA ILE A 128 1.26 18.60 9.20
C ILE A 128 0.24 18.44 8.07
N CYS A 129 -0.01 19.50 7.31
CA CYS A 129 -0.94 19.48 6.19
C CYS A 129 -0.49 18.52 5.10
N ASP A 130 0.79 18.57 4.72
CA ASP A 130 1.36 17.71 3.66
C ASP A 130 1.45 16.25 4.12
N VAL A 131 1.86 16.02 5.38
CA VAL A 131 1.90 14.69 6.01
C VAL A 131 0.50 14.08 6.04
N ALA A 132 -0.50 14.86 6.48
CA ALA A 132 -1.88 14.41 6.57
C ALA A 132 -2.50 14.17 5.19
N GLU A 133 -2.18 15.00 4.18
CA GLU A 133 -2.67 14.80 2.82
C GLU A 133 -2.12 13.50 2.20
N LEU A 134 -0.83 13.24 2.36
CA LEU A 134 -0.23 11.98 1.90
C LEU A 134 -0.83 10.78 2.63
N LEU A 135 -0.97 10.87 3.95
CA LEU A 135 -1.58 9.80 4.75
C LEU A 135 -3.06 9.58 4.38
N TYR A 136 -3.83 10.66 4.19
CA TYR A 136 -5.22 10.60 3.73
C TYR A 136 -5.34 9.83 2.41
N ARG A 137 -4.45 10.11 1.46
CA ARG A 137 -4.41 9.41 0.17
C ARG A 137 -4.18 7.91 0.32
N ILE A 138 -3.29 7.51 1.23
CA ILE A 138 -3.00 6.10 1.52
C ILE A 138 -4.20 5.43 2.20
N LEU A 139 -4.75 6.06 3.23
CA LEU A 139 -5.89 5.54 4.00
C LEU A 139 -7.17 5.41 3.19
N THR A 140 -7.35 6.23 2.14
CA THR A 140 -8.51 6.20 1.24
C THR A 140 -8.28 5.38 -0.04
N ASP A 141 -7.09 4.81 -0.25
CA ASP A 141 -6.84 3.93 -1.39
C ASP A 141 -7.67 2.64 -1.29
N VAL A 142 -8.46 2.38 -2.33
CA VAL A 142 -9.38 1.25 -2.38
C VAL A 142 -8.65 -0.09 -2.21
N THR A 143 -7.44 -0.22 -2.76
CA THR A 143 -6.65 -1.46 -2.66
C THR A 143 -6.22 -1.72 -1.22
N ILE A 144 -5.72 -0.68 -0.54
CA ILE A 144 -5.28 -0.75 0.86
C ILE A 144 -6.44 -1.09 1.80
N GLN A 145 -7.60 -0.47 1.58
CA GLN A 145 -8.80 -0.74 2.38
C GLN A 145 -9.36 -2.14 2.14
N THR A 146 -9.46 -2.57 0.87
CA THR A 146 -9.97 -3.90 0.51
C THR A 146 -9.08 -5.02 1.06
N ASN A 147 -7.77 -4.84 1.01
CA ASN A 147 -6.81 -5.80 1.52
C ASN A 147 -6.65 -5.72 3.04
N LYS A 148 -7.24 -4.71 3.70
CA LYS A 148 -7.05 -4.40 5.13
C LYS A 148 -5.57 -4.36 5.50
N THR A 149 -4.77 -3.73 4.64
CA THR A 149 -3.33 -3.66 4.78
C THR A 149 -2.96 -3.00 6.11
N LYS A 150 -2.10 -3.64 6.90
CA LYS A 150 -1.63 -3.08 8.18
C LYS A 150 -0.75 -1.86 7.93
N ILE A 151 -0.93 -0.82 8.72
CA ILE A 151 -0.15 0.42 8.63
C ILE A 151 0.52 0.68 9.97
N ILE A 152 1.80 0.99 9.94
CA ILE A 152 2.50 1.55 11.10
C ILE A 152 2.99 2.94 10.78
N ILE A 153 2.71 3.89 11.67
CA ILE A 153 3.21 5.27 11.60
C ILE A 153 4.44 5.36 12.48
N LEU A 154 5.57 5.59 11.83
CA LEU A 154 6.89 5.66 12.45
C LEU A 154 7.24 7.12 12.72
N CYS A 155 7.19 7.51 13.98
CA CYS A 155 7.62 8.82 14.48
C CYS A 155 9.14 8.82 14.58
N ASN A 156 9.80 9.19 13.47
CA ASN A 156 11.25 9.13 13.36
C ASN A 156 11.94 10.40 13.88
N LYS A 157 13.26 10.31 14.08
CA LYS A 157 14.11 11.38 14.59
C LYS A 157 13.80 11.76 16.05
N GLN A 158 13.45 10.79 16.87
CA GLN A 158 13.20 11.00 18.31
C GLN A 158 14.46 11.43 19.11
N ASP A 159 15.64 11.35 18.49
CA ASP A 159 16.90 11.91 19.01
C ASP A 159 16.96 13.44 19.00
N LYS A 160 16.03 14.11 18.31
CA LYS A 160 16.00 15.56 18.20
C LYS A 160 15.29 16.20 19.40
N VAL A 161 15.83 17.32 19.86
CA VAL A 161 15.33 18.06 21.05
C VAL A 161 13.87 18.53 20.85
N LEU A 162 13.48 18.88 19.64
CA LEU A 162 12.13 19.37 19.31
C LEU A 162 11.20 18.27 18.83
N ALA A 163 11.64 17.01 18.86
CA ALA A 163 10.82 15.87 18.44
C ALA A 163 9.54 15.76 19.26
N LYS A 164 8.42 15.55 18.57
CA LYS A 164 7.12 15.29 19.21
C LYS A 164 6.96 13.80 19.43
N GLY A 165 6.44 13.41 20.59
CA GLY A 165 6.11 12.02 20.86
C GLY A 165 4.93 11.51 20.04
N SER A 166 4.82 10.21 19.94
CA SER A 166 3.83 9.51 19.09
C SER A 166 2.38 9.90 19.41
N GLU A 167 2.00 10.08 20.66
CA GLU A 167 0.64 10.49 21.04
C GLU A 167 0.29 11.92 20.60
N VAL A 168 1.29 12.83 20.63
CA VAL A 168 1.10 14.21 20.14
C VAL A 168 0.93 14.18 18.62
N ILE A 169 1.77 13.44 17.91
CA ILE A 169 1.71 13.30 16.45
C ILE A 169 0.36 12.69 16.05
N LYS A 170 -0.09 11.66 16.76
CA LYS A 170 -1.39 11.03 16.52
C LYS A 170 -2.54 12.05 16.63
N THR A 171 -2.55 12.84 17.71
CA THR A 171 -3.58 13.87 17.93
C THR A 171 -3.56 14.94 16.83
N LEU A 172 -2.38 15.39 16.42
CA LEU A 172 -2.22 16.35 15.32
C LEU A 172 -2.74 15.79 13.99
N LEU A 173 -2.39 14.55 13.67
CA LEU A 173 -2.84 13.88 12.46
C LEU A 173 -4.35 13.63 12.46
N GLU A 174 -4.93 13.20 13.58
CA GLU A 174 -6.38 12.99 13.70
C GLU A 174 -7.15 14.28 13.45
N LYS A 175 -6.69 15.41 14.01
CA LYS A 175 -7.30 16.72 13.81
C LYS A 175 -7.21 17.17 12.35
N GLU A 176 -6.04 17.03 11.72
CA GLU A 176 -5.84 17.47 10.35
C GLU A 176 -6.58 16.56 9.34
N LEU A 177 -6.58 15.25 9.57
CA LEU A 177 -7.36 14.29 8.77
C LEU A 177 -8.87 14.55 8.88
N ASP A 178 -9.36 14.99 10.04
CA ASP A 178 -10.77 15.37 10.20
C ASP A 178 -11.11 16.60 9.33
N THR A 179 -10.25 17.60 9.31
CA THR A 179 -10.38 18.81 8.46
C THR A 179 -10.33 18.45 6.98
N LEU A 180 -9.37 17.64 6.57
CA LEU A 180 -9.24 17.19 5.17
C LEU A 180 -10.45 16.38 4.71
N ARG A 181 -10.96 15.50 5.56
CA ARG A 181 -12.16 14.70 5.26
C ARG A 181 -13.37 15.57 4.98
N LEU A 182 -13.60 16.60 5.81
CA LEU A 182 -14.71 17.53 5.64
C LEU A 182 -14.54 18.37 4.36
N THR A 183 -13.36 18.89 4.13
CA THR A 183 -13.07 19.70 2.93
C THR A 183 -13.25 18.91 1.65
N LYS A 184 -12.70 17.69 1.59
CA LYS A 184 -12.81 16.82 0.39
C LYS A 184 -14.23 16.29 0.20
N SER A 185 -15.03 16.09 1.26
CA SER A 185 -16.44 15.72 1.11
C SER A 185 -17.28 16.86 0.52
N ASN A 186 -17.08 18.09 0.96
CA ASN A 186 -17.79 19.26 0.46
C ASN A 186 -17.45 19.58 -1.01
N GLN A 187 -16.18 19.39 -1.41
CA GLN A 187 -15.77 19.54 -2.80
C GLN A 187 -16.43 18.54 -3.74
N LEU A 188 -16.67 17.30 -3.27
CA LEU A 188 -17.27 16.24 -4.07
C LEU A 188 -18.80 16.43 -4.24
N GLU A 189 -19.48 16.97 -3.25
CA GLU A 189 -20.91 17.31 -3.36
C GLU A 189 -21.19 18.41 -4.36
N SER A 190 -20.19 19.29 -4.62
CA SER A 190 -20.33 20.41 -5.57
C SER A 190 -20.04 20.06 -7.04
N ILE A 191 -19.35 18.95 -7.34
CA ILE A 191 -18.87 18.66 -8.69
C ILE A 191 -19.59 17.46 -9.36
N ASP A 192 -19.94 16.43 -8.62
CA ASP A 192 -20.55 15.22 -9.19
C ASP A 192 -21.50 14.55 -8.20
N GLY A 193 -22.77 14.38 -8.58
CA GLY A 193 -23.77 13.61 -7.83
C GLY A 193 -23.49 12.10 -7.72
N LYS A 194 -22.26 11.64 -7.95
CA LYS A 194 -21.87 10.22 -7.85
C LYS A 194 -21.13 9.94 -6.53
N LYS A 195 -21.87 9.38 -5.61
CA LYS A 195 -21.44 8.82 -4.32
C LYS A 195 -20.56 7.57 -4.49
N ASN A 196 -19.28 7.67 -4.81
CA ASN A 196 -18.40 6.50 -4.74
C ASN A 196 -16.94 6.89 -4.42
N LYS A 197 -16.72 7.64 -3.33
CA LYS A 197 -15.39 7.62 -2.68
C LYS A 197 -15.57 7.20 -1.23
N THR A 198 -14.75 6.25 -0.83
CA THR A 198 -14.70 5.67 0.51
C THR A 198 -14.47 6.79 1.53
N LEU A 199 -15.48 7.06 2.33
CA LEU A 199 -15.37 8.07 3.38
C LEU A 199 -14.41 7.55 4.44
N LEU A 200 -13.39 8.33 4.78
CA LEU A 200 -12.47 7.99 5.87
C LEU A 200 -13.19 8.10 7.22
N GLY A 201 -13.19 7.02 8.01
CA GLY A 201 -13.77 7.01 9.35
C GLY A 201 -15.30 6.95 9.38
N LYS A 202 -15.90 7.36 10.50
CA LYS A 202 -17.36 7.33 10.74
C LYS A 202 -18.00 8.68 10.43
N LYS A 203 -19.18 8.66 9.78
CA LYS A 203 -19.98 9.87 9.56
C LYS A 203 -20.40 10.50 10.89
N LYS A 204 -20.41 11.83 10.96
CA LYS A 204 -20.86 12.63 12.12
C LYS A 204 -20.04 12.45 13.41
N LYS A 205 -18.87 11.85 13.37
CA LYS A 205 -17.93 11.79 14.50
C LYS A 205 -16.60 12.37 14.07
N HIS A 206 -15.84 12.96 15.00
CA HIS A 206 -14.46 13.33 14.73
C HIS A 206 -13.67 12.10 14.29
N PHE A 207 -12.68 12.32 13.44
CA PHE A 207 -11.85 11.23 12.96
C PHE A 207 -10.93 10.75 14.08
N GLU A 208 -10.86 9.44 14.24
CA GLU A 208 -9.90 8.73 15.06
C GLU A 208 -9.36 7.56 14.26
N PHE A 209 -8.10 7.19 14.45
CA PHE A 209 -7.50 6.02 13.74
C PHE A 209 -8.22 4.72 14.06
N THR A 210 -8.84 4.62 15.25
CA THR A 210 -9.71 3.49 15.65
C THR A 210 -10.93 3.31 14.73
N HIS A 211 -11.29 4.32 13.96
CA HIS A 211 -12.40 4.27 13.00
C HIS A 211 -11.98 3.73 11.63
N CYS A 212 -10.70 3.48 11.39
CA CYS A 212 -10.20 2.90 10.16
C CYS A 212 -10.57 1.42 10.06
N GLN A 213 -10.76 0.91 8.84
CA GLN A 213 -11.03 -0.51 8.59
C GLN A 213 -9.77 -1.38 8.75
N MET A 214 -8.61 -0.77 8.67
CA MET A 214 -7.29 -1.36 8.79
C MET A 214 -6.67 -1.03 10.15
N ALA A 215 -5.79 -1.89 10.64
CA ALA A 215 -5.01 -1.62 11.83
C ALA A 215 -3.97 -0.53 11.55
N VAL A 216 -3.99 0.53 12.35
CA VAL A 216 -3.00 1.61 12.33
C VAL A 216 -2.32 1.65 13.69
N GLU A 217 -1.01 1.45 13.69
CA GLU A 217 -0.16 1.43 14.88
C GLU A 217 0.81 2.61 14.83
N PHE A 218 1.29 3.04 15.99
CA PHE A 218 2.27 4.11 16.12
C PHE A 218 3.50 3.58 16.84
N ALA A 219 4.69 3.98 16.38
CA ALA A 219 5.94 3.66 17.04
C ALA A 219 6.93 4.82 16.94
N GLU A 220 7.69 5.01 18.00
CA GLU A 220 8.79 5.97 18.06
C GLU A 220 10.08 5.26 17.64
N VAL A 221 10.84 5.90 16.74
CA VAL A 221 12.04 5.32 16.17
C VAL A 221 13.15 6.36 16.02
N ILE A 222 14.37 5.86 16.01
CA ILE A 222 15.57 6.65 15.76
C ILE A 222 16.34 5.97 14.64
N SER A 223 16.54 6.68 13.54
CA SER A 223 17.33 6.21 12.39
C SER A 223 18.68 6.91 12.28
N SER A 224 19.07 7.70 13.29
CA SER A 224 20.36 8.36 13.29
C SER A 224 21.51 7.38 13.59
N SER A 225 22.75 7.77 13.22
CA SER A 225 23.89 6.87 13.26
C SER A 225 24.41 6.52 14.67
N GLN A 226 23.95 7.18 15.72
CA GLN A 226 24.49 7.04 17.07
C GLN A 226 23.59 6.22 18.02
N ASP A 227 22.29 6.39 17.94
CA ASP A 227 21.32 5.71 18.81
C ASP A 227 20.18 5.13 17.98
N ILE A 228 20.35 3.91 17.49
CA ILE A 228 19.37 3.28 16.60
C ILE A 228 18.33 2.54 17.43
N VAL A 229 17.05 2.92 17.28
CA VAL A 229 15.91 2.23 17.89
C VAL A 229 15.00 1.70 16.77
N LEU A 230 15.13 0.42 16.44
CA LEU A 230 14.40 -0.25 15.36
C LEU A 230 13.60 -1.48 15.84
N GLU A 231 13.68 -1.81 17.12
CA GLU A 231 12.98 -2.97 17.69
C GLU A 231 11.48 -2.94 17.39
N PRO A 232 10.76 -1.81 17.56
CA PRO A 232 9.33 -1.78 17.25
C PRO A 232 9.00 -2.10 15.79
N ILE A 233 9.90 -1.72 14.86
CA ILE A 233 9.72 -2.02 13.43
C ILE A 233 9.93 -3.51 13.18
N LYS A 234 10.97 -4.11 13.77
CA LYS A 234 11.28 -5.53 13.60
C LYS A 234 10.16 -6.40 14.14
N ASP A 235 9.64 -6.07 15.32
CA ASP A 235 8.52 -6.78 15.94
C ASP A 235 7.26 -6.68 15.08
N TRP A 236 6.98 -5.50 14.53
CA TRP A 236 5.86 -5.29 13.63
C TRP A 236 6.02 -6.08 12.32
N LEU A 237 7.21 -6.09 11.71
CA LEU A 237 7.51 -6.87 10.52
C LEU A 237 7.38 -8.38 10.76
N GLU A 238 7.73 -8.87 11.95
CA GLU A 238 7.50 -10.26 12.35
C GLU A 238 6.01 -10.59 12.55
N GLY A 239 5.20 -9.60 12.94
CA GLY A 239 3.75 -9.70 13.11
C GLY A 239 2.95 -9.62 11.81
N ILE A 240 3.57 -9.23 10.69
CA ILE A 240 2.93 -9.24 9.37
C ILE A 240 2.89 -10.67 8.83
N GLN A 241 1.73 -11.30 8.92
CA GLN A 241 1.48 -12.64 8.39
C GLN A 241 0.82 -12.59 7.01
#